data_862f1e89d419c8722afea19fc8b0600c
#
_entry.id   862f1e89d419c8722afea19fc8b0600c
#
_cell.length_a   1.000
_cell.length_b   1.000
_cell.length_c   1.000
_cell.angle_alpha   90.00
_cell.angle_beta   90.00
_cell.angle_gamma   90.00
#
_symmetry.space_group_name_H-M   'P 1'
#
loop_
_entity.id
_entity.type
_entity.pdbx_description
1 polymer ?
#
loop_
_entity_poly.entity_id
_entity_poly.type
_entity_poly.pdbx_seq_one_letter_code
_entity_poly.pdbx_strand_id
1 'polypeptide(L)'
;MKKVTKLAVQVLLTGALASGMLAQANGSASSASKDKPDALQSGVAAAGPDYVIGADDTLHISVWKEPDLTATLPVRPDGKISLPLLNDVPAAGLTPLQLGASITEKLKKYIADPRVTVVVTAMNSRRIFVTGEVTHTGAMPLLPNMTMLQVLSSAGFTQFANVKNIYLLRTENGKQVKLPFNYKEVVKGNHPEQNIMLKPGDTVVVP
;
A
#
# COMPACT_ATOMS: atom_id res chain seq x y z
N MET A 1 -13.32 33.65 50.52
CA MET A 1 -14.70 34.13 50.86
C MET A 1 -15.62 33.73 49.71
N LYS A 2 -16.81 33.19 50.12
CA LYS A 2 -18.00 32.82 49.32
C LYS A 2 -17.85 31.55 48.46
N LYS A 3 -18.28 30.36 48.92
CA LYS A 3 -19.59 29.75 49.26
C LYS A 3 -20.49 29.55 48.04
N VAL A 4 -20.72 28.28 47.74
CA VAL A 4 -21.94 27.44 47.77
C VAL A 4 -22.79 27.57 46.50
N THR A 5 -23.22 26.51 45.83
CA THR A 5 -24.43 25.77 46.20
C THR A 5 -24.56 24.47 45.38
N LYS A 6 -24.90 23.37 46.07
CA LYS A 6 -25.43 22.12 45.57
C LYS A 6 -26.88 22.30 45.11
N LEU A 7 -27.30 21.59 44.06
CA LEU A 7 -28.70 21.22 43.98
C LEU A 7 -28.84 19.79 43.41
N ALA A 8 -29.27 18.91 44.28
CA ALA A 8 -29.76 17.59 43.97
C ALA A 8 -31.27 17.69 43.66
N VAL A 9 -31.77 17.07 42.63
CA VAL A 9 -33.18 16.77 42.48
C VAL A 9 -33.33 15.30 42.18
N GLN A 10 -33.91 14.61 43.15
CA GLN A 10 -34.37 13.24 43.15
C GLN A 10 -35.86 13.30 42.93
N VAL A 11 -36.36 12.57 41.94
CA VAL A 11 -37.80 12.28 41.85
C VAL A 11 -38.00 10.80 41.63
N LEU A 12 -38.70 10.27 42.57
CA LEU A 12 -39.17 8.88 42.71
C LEU A 12 -40.51 8.67 41.94
N LEU A 13 -40.72 7.45 41.55
CA LEU A 13 -41.88 6.60 41.85
C LEU A 13 -42.81 6.20 40.71
N THR A 14 -43.03 4.90 40.71
CA THR A 14 -44.21 4.02 40.46
C THR A 14 -44.50 3.70 39.00
N GLY A 15 -44.59 2.49 38.53
CA GLY A 15 -45.16 1.28 39.06
C GLY A 15 -46.32 0.89 38.19
N ALA A 16 -46.27 -0.25 37.50
CA ALA A 16 -47.43 -1.10 37.24
C ALA A 16 -47.05 -2.37 36.48
N LEU A 17 -47.36 -3.47 37.11
CA LEU A 17 -47.40 -4.83 36.59
C LEU A 17 -48.56 -5.00 35.61
N ALA A 18 -48.33 -5.71 34.52
CA ALA A 18 -49.40 -6.45 33.84
C ALA A 18 -48.77 -7.69 33.15
N SER A 19 -49.20 -8.82 33.65
CA SER A 19 -48.99 -10.17 33.14
C SER A 19 -49.79 -10.44 31.87
N GLY A 20 -49.25 -11.23 30.94
CA GLY A 20 -49.97 -11.73 29.77
C GLY A 20 -49.10 -12.66 28.94
N MET A 21 -49.08 -13.83 29.23
CA MET A 21 -49.37 -15.17 28.72
C MET A 21 -49.13 -15.43 27.22
N LEU A 22 -48.23 -16.38 27.01
CA LEU A 22 -48.12 -17.47 26.01
C LEU A 22 -48.73 -17.29 24.59
N ALA A 23 -47.85 -17.42 23.61
CA ALA A 23 -48.10 -18.30 22.44
C ALA A 23 -46.75 -18.77 21.84
N GLN A 24 -46.51 -20.08 21.92
CA GLN A 24 -45.51 -20.78 21.13
C GLN A 24 -45.99 -20.88 19.69
N ALA A 25 -45.15 -20.47 18.75
CA ALA A 25 -45.23 -20.92 17.37
C ALA A 25 -43.84 -21.33 16.90
N ASN A 26 -43.68 -22.64 16.71
CA ASN A 26 -42.59 -23.24 15.96
C ASN A 26 -42.55 -22.67 14.54
N GLY A 27 -41.48 -22.11 14.16
CA GLY A 27 -41.18 -21.75 12.79
C GLY A 27 -39.68 -21.98 12.53
N SER A 28 -39.39 -23.10 11.90
CA SER A 28 -38.07 -23.38 11.33
C SER A 28 -37.68 -22.27 10.38
N ALA A 29 -36.72 -21.47 10.75
CA ALA A 29 -36.12 -20.50 9.86
C ALA A 29 -34.65 -20.93 9.60
N SER A 30 -34.49 -21.40 8.41
CA SER A 30 -33.25 -21.55 7.64
C SER A 30 -32.18 -20.54 8.03
N SER A 31 -31.04 -21.07 8.46
CA SER A 31 -29.81 -20.34 8.62
C SER A 31 -29.31 -19.86 7.24
N ALA A 32 -29.65 -18.65 6.87
CA ALA A 32 -28.93 -17.94 5.82
C ALA A 32 -27.59 -17.46 6.41
N SER A 33 -26.56 -18.22 6.17
CA SER A 33 -25.16 -17.76 6.31
C SER A 33 -25.00 -16.55 5.39
N LYS A 34 -24.92 -15.36 5.97
CA LYS A 34 -24.38 -14.21 5.30
C LYS A 34 -22.89 -14.45 5.12
N ASP A 35 -22.52 -14.94 3.97
CA ASP A 35 -21.19 -14.83 3.45
C ASP A 35 -20.83 -13.33 3.37
N LYS A 36 -20.12 -12.89 4.39
CA LYS A 36 -19.41 -11.64 4.39
C LYS A 36 -18.19 -11.86 3.52
N PRO A 37 -18.04 -11.19 2.37
CA PRO A 37 -16.78 -11.24 1.66
C PRO A 37 -15.77 -10.57 2.59
N ASP A 38 -14.88 -11.39 3.11
CA ASP A 38 -13.66 -10.94 3.79
C ASP A 38 -12.74 -10.33 2.71
N ALA A 39 -13.09 -9.12 2.32
CA ALA A 39 -12.22 -8.29 1.51
C ALA A 39 -11.06 -7.87 2.41
N LEU A 40 -10.01 -8.68 2.41
CA LEU A 40 -8.66 -8.23 2.68
C LEU A 40 -8.39 -7.06 1.74
N GLN A 41 -8.78 -5.88 2.16
CA GLN A 41 -8.32 -4.63 1.58
C GLN A 41 -6.84 -4.49 1.95
N SER A 42 -6.00 -5.25 1.25
CA SER A 42 -4.62 -4.84 1.04
C SER A 42 -4.74 -3.45 0.42
N GLY A 43 -4.39 -2.42 1.19
CA GLY A 43 -4.42 -1.05 0.73
C GLY A 43 -3.53 -0.94 -0.51
N VAL A 44 -4.14 -1.02 -1.67
CA VAL A 44 -3.47 -0.72 -2.93
C VAL A 44 -3.23 0.77 -2.89
N ALA A 45 -2.01 1.16 -2.52
CA ALA A 45 -1.57 2.53 -2.70
C ALA A 45 -1.67 2.80 -4.20
N ALA A 46 -2.70 3.54 -4.60
CA ALA A 46 -2.89 3.91 -5.99
C ALA A 46 -1.63 4.66 -6.44
N ALA A 47 -0.96 4.15 -7.45
CA ALA A 47 0.17 4.83 -8.05
C ALA A 47 -0.27 6.24 -8.48
N GLY A 48 0.45 7.27 -8.03
CA GLY A 48 0.17 8.65 -8.43
C GLY A 48 0.29 8.82 -9.96
N PRO A 49 -0.22 9.91 -10.52
CA PRO A 49 -0.21 10.15 -11.97
C PRO A 49 1.21 10.16 -12.58
N ASP A 50 2.20 10.50 -11.78
CA ASP A 50 3.62 10.57 -12.18
C ASP A 50 4.39 9.27 -11.90
N TYR A 51 3.69 8.20 -11.52
CA TYR A 51 4.33 6.92 -11.29
C TYR A 51 4.91 6.38 -12.60
N VAL A 52 6.19 6.03 -12.59
CA VAL A 52 6.86 5.39 -13.72
C VAL A 52 6.87 3.88 -13.47
N ILE A 53 6.25 3.15 -14.38
CA ILE A 53 6.14 1.70 -14.38
C ILE A 53 7.53 1.07 -14.47
N GLY A 54 7.79 0.07 -13.64
CA GLY A 54 9.03 -0.71 -13.66
C GLY A 54 8.78 -2.19 -13.94
N ALA A 55 9.88 -2.94 -14.12
CA ALA A 55 9.80 -4.40 -14.20
C ALA A 55 9.22 -4.99 -12.91
N ASP A 56 8.54 -6.11 -12.99
CA ASP A 56 7.81 -6.80 -11.90
C ASP A 56 6.57 -6.09 -11.36
N ASP A 57 6.25 -4.86 -11.81
CA ASP A 57 4.98 -4.23 -11.46
C ASP A 57 3.82 -5.04 -12.05
N THR A 58 2.67 -5.04 -11.35
CA THR A 58 1.46 -5.65 -11.86
C THR A 58 0.49 -4.58 -12.34
N LEU A 59 0.05 -4.72 -13.58
CA LEU A 59 -0.85 -3.79 -14.24
C LEU A 59 -2.19 -4.44 -14.50
N HIS A 60 -3.27 -3.73 -14.21
CA HIS A 60 -4.60 -4.04 -14.71
C HIS A 60 -4.89 -3.14 -15.90
N ILE A 61 -5.06 -3.75 -17.07
CA ILE A 61 -5.37 -3.06 -18.31
C ILE A 61 -6.81 -3.38 -18.65
N SER A 62 -7.65 -2.34 -18.70
CA SER A 62 -9.06 -2.45 -19.05
C SER A 62 -9.32 -1.80 -20.40
N VAL A 63 -9.91 -2.55 -21.32
CA VAL A 63 -10.33 -2.08 -22.63
C VAL A 63 -11.87 -2.05 -22.64
N TRP A 64 -12.43 -0.85 -22.81
CA TRP A 64 -13.88 -0.64 -22.74
C TRP A 64 -14.63 -1.49 -23.76
N LYS A 65 -15.62 -2.24 -23.31
CA LYS A 65 -16.44 -3.18 -24.08
C LYS A 65 -15.71 -4.39 -24.67
N GLU A 66 -14.44 -4.60 -24.33
CA GLU A 66 -13.63 -5.70 -24.83
C GLU A 66 -13.08 -6.54 -23.64
N PRO A 67 -13.89 -7.41 -23.04
CA PRO A 67 -13.45 -8.21 -21.88
C PRO A 67 -12.30 -9.13 -22.21
N ASP A 68 -12.22 -9.63 -23.45
CA ASP A 68 -11.15 -10.55 -23.90
C ASP A 68 -9.77 -9.85 -24.01
N LEU A 69 -9.75 -8.54 -24.04
CA LEU A 69 -8.54 -7.71 -24.04
C LEU A 69 -8.24 -7.09 -22.66
N THR A 70 -9.17 -7.25 -21.71
CA THR A 70 -9.00 -6.78 -20.34
C THR A 70 -8.25 -7.84 -19.54
N ALA A 71 -7.08 -7.49 -19.02
CA ALA A 71 -6.23 -8.43 -18.30
C ALA A 71 -5.43 -7.77 -17.18
N THR A 72 -5.10 -8.58 -16.17
CA THR A 72 -4.11 -8.22 -15.15
C THR A 72 -2.85 -9.02 -15.41
N LEU A 73 -1.74 -8.34 -15.63
CA LEU A 73 -0.47 -8.98 -16.00
C LEU A 73 0.73 -8.26 -15.39
N PRO A 74 1.82 -9.00 -15.11
CA PRO A 74 3.06 -8.43 -14.66
C PRO A 74 3.84 -7.80 -15.82
N VAL A 75 4.60 -6.77 -15.52
CA VAL A 75 5.64 -6.25 -16.40
C VAL A 75 6.83 -7.20 -16.34
N ARG A 76 7.20 -7.76 -17.48
CA ARG A 76 8.29 -8.71 -17.59
C ARG A 76 9.65 -8.05 -17.27
N PRO A 77 10.69 -8.83 -16.94
CA PRO A 77 12.04 -8.31 -16.70
C PRO A 77 12.64 -7.51 -17.87
N ASP A 78 12.18 -7.81 -19.11
CA ASP A 78 12.57 -7.03 -20.31
C ASP A 78 11.79 -5.70 -20.45
N GLY A 79 10.97 -5.34 -19.45
CA GLY A 79 10.20 -4.10 -19.41
C GLY A 79 8.95 -4.09 -20.29
N LYS A 80 8.52 -5.24 -20.82
CA LYS A 80 7.36 -5.36 -21.68
C LYS A 80 6.20 -6.07 -21.00
N ILE A 81 5.01 -5.87 -21.54
CA ILE A 81 3.80 -6.64 -21.23
C ILE A 81 3.34 -7.36 -22.47
N SER A 82 2.69 -8.52 -22.30
CA SER A 82 2.13 -9.30 -23.41
C SER A 82 0.62 -9.22 -23.39
N LEU A 83 0.04 -8.56 -24.41
CA LEU A 83 -1.39 -8.36 -24.55
C LEU A 83 -1.93 -9.13 -25.75
N PRO A 84 -3.15 -9.67 -25.68
CA PRO A 84 -3.82 -10.23 -26.85
C PRO A 84 -3.84 -9.22 -28.02
N LEU A 85 -3.73 -9.69 -29.22
CA LEU A 85 -3.64 -8.93 -30.48
C LEU A 85 -2.39 -8.07 -30.66
N LEU A 86 -1.81 -7.51 -29.58
CA LEU A 86 -0.69 -6.58 -29.66
C LEU A 86 0.67 -7.25 -29.39
N ASN A 87 0.65 -8.51 -28.89
CA ASN A 87 1.85 -9.20 -28.44
C ASN A 87 2.65 -8.36 -27.44
N ASP A 88 3.91 -8.07 -27.71
CA ASP A 88 4.82 -7.35 -26.81
C ASP A 88 4.64 -5.84 -26.91
N VAL A 89 4.29 -5.21 -25.79
CA VAL A 89 4.16 -3.76 -25.67
C VAL A 89 5.14 -3.25 -24.62
N PRO A 90 6.04 -2.31 -24.93
CA PRO A 90 6.89 -1.66 -23.94
C PRO A 90 6.05 -0.97 -22.87
N ALA A 91 6.33 -1.23 -21.60
CA ALA A 91 5.60 -0.69 -20.46
C ALA A 91 6.53 0.01 -19.45
N ALA A 92 7.69 -0.56 -19.18
CA ALA A 92 8.66 0.04 -18.26
C ALA A 92 9.16 1.39 -18.79
N GLY A 93 9.31 2.35 -17.87
CA GLY A 93 9.72 3.71 -18.20
C GLY A 93 8.58 4.64 -18.62
N LEU A 94 7.38 4.12 -18.79
CA LEU A 94 6.17 4.89 -19.12
C LEU A 94 5.32 5.13 -17.86
N THR A 95 4.54 6.19 -17.86
CA THR A 95 3.45 6.35 -16.88
C THR A 95 2.24 5.52 -17.31
N PRO A 96 1.30 5.18 -16.40
CA PRO A 96 0.06 4.48 -16.75
C PRO A 96 -0.72 5.19 -17.87
N LEU A 97 -0.73 6.52 -17.85
CA LEU A 97 -1.40 7.32 -18.88
C LEU A 97 -0.73 7.17 -20.25
N GLN A 98 0.60 7.26 -20.29
CA GLN A 98 1.38 7.10 -21.52
C GLN A 98 1.24 5.69 -22.10
N LEU A 99 1.26 4.67 -21.22
CA LEU A 99 1.05 3.29 -21.66
C LEU A 99 -0.36 3.09 -22.21
N GLY A 100 -1.38 3.64 -21.54
CA GLY A 100 -2.77 3.60 -22.03
C GLY A 100 -2.92 4.23 -23.42
N ALA A 101 -2.30 5.38 -23.65
CA ALA A 101 -2.28 6.04 -24.95
C ALA A 101 -1.57 5.18 -26.02
N SER A 102 -0.41 4.59 -25.68
CA SER A 102 0.33 3.70 -26.59
C SER A 102 -0.48 2.47 -27.00
N ILE A 103 -1.16 1.83 -26.02
CA ILE A 103 -2.02 0.67 -26.29
C ILE A 103 -3.22 1.08 -27.15
N THR A 104 -3.85 2.22 -26.83
CA THR A 104 -4.98 2.76 -27.60
C THR A 104 -4.61 2.93 -29.07
N GLU A 105 -3.48 3.58 -29.37
CA GLU A 105 -3.03 3.77 -30.74
C GLU A 105 -2.80 2.44 -31.49
N LYS A 106 -2.20 1.46 -30.82
CA LYS A 106 -1.96 0.14 -31.42
C LYS A 106 -3.25 -0.62 -31.69
N LEU A 107 -4.25 -0.49 -30.79
CA LEU A 107 -5.54 -1.18 -30.92
C LEU A 107 -6.43 -0.60 -32.02
N LYS A 108 -6.24 0.65 -32.45
CA LYS A 108 -6.99 1.24 -33.58
C LYS A 108 -6.94 0.43 -34.87
N LYS A 109 -5.93 -0.42 -35.03
CA LYS A 109 -5.84 -1.32 -36.21
C LYS A 109 -6.84 -2.48 -36.16
N TYR A 110 -7.37 -2.79 -34.97
CA TYR A 110 -8.22 -3.96 -34.72
C TYR A 110 -9.61 -3.58 -34.23
N ILE A 111 -9.76 -2.43 -33.56
CA ILE A 111 -10.99 -1.99 -32.92
C ILE A 111 -11.28 -0.53 -33.30
N ALA A 112 -12.54 -0.24 -33.60
CA ALA A 112 -13.01 1.12 -33.80
C ALA A 112 -13.16 1.80 -32.42
N ASP A 113 -12.52 2.97 -32.22
CA ASP A 113 -12.56 3.82 -31.03
C ASP A 113 -12.19 3.06 -29.71
N PRO A 114 -11.00 2.45 -29.61
CA PRO A 114 -10.59 1.73 -28.38
C PRO A 114 -10.36 2.73 -27.23
N ARG A 115 -10.90 2.41 -26.05
CA ARG A 115 -10.67 3.18 -24.82
C ARG A 115 -9.98 2.30 -23.80
N VAL A 116 -8.74 2.66 -23.47
CA VAL A 116 -7.88 1.88 -22.60
C VAL A 116 -7.59 2.63 -21.30
N THR A 117 -7.79 1.94 -20.17
CA THR A 117 -7.39 2.40 -18.85
C THR A 117 -6.34 1.45 -18.29
N VAL A 118 -5.24 2.00 -17.79
CA VAL A 118 -4.16 1.24 -17.13
C VAL A 118 -4.11 1.63 -15.67
N VAL A 119 -4.19 0.65 -14.78
CA VAL A 119 -4.08 0.81 -13.33
C VAL A 119 -2.92 -0.06 -12.83
N VAL A 120 -2.02 0.51 -12.04
CA VAL A 120 -0.98 -0.25 -11.35
C VAL A 120 -1.60 -0.86 -10.09
N THR A 121 -1.73 -2.19 -10.07
CA THR A 121 -2.33 -2.92 -8.94
C THR A 121 -1.30 -3.37 -7.91
N ALA A 122 -0.02 -3.53 -8.31
CA ALA A 122 1.08 -3.78 -7.39
C ALA A 122 2.37 -3.11 -7.90
N MET A 123 3.01 -2.33 -7.03
CA MET A 123 4.27 -1.62 -7.29
C MET A 123 5.44 -2.48 -6.79
N ASN A 124 5.80 -3.51 -7.53
CA ASN A 124 6.85 -4.45 -7.14
C ASN A 124 8.25 -3.98 -7.55
N SER A 125 8.35 -3.10 -8.54
CA SER A 125 9.60 -2.52 -9.02
C SER A 125 10.24 -1.57 -8.01
N ARG A 126 9.44 -1.00 -7.09
CA ARG A 126 9.89 -0.05 -6.08
C ARG A 126 9.89 -0.69 -4.71
N ARG A 127 10.99 -1.36 -4.37
CA ARG A 127 11.19 -2.00 -3.06
C ARG A 127 12.51 -1.56 -2.46
N ILE A 128 12.52 -1.54 -1.13
CA ILE A 128 13.71 -1.46 -0.29
C ILE A 128 13.77 -2.71 0.57
N PHE A 129 14.92 -2.97 1.13
CA PHE A 129 15.14 -4.11 2.01
C PHE A 129 15.53 -3.60 3.39
N VAL A 130 14.97 -4.22 4.43
CA VAL A 130 15.31 -3.92 5.83
C VAL A 130 15.78 -5.20 6.50
N THR A 131 16.91 -5.14 7.17
CA THR A 131 17.53 -6.31 7.82
C THR A 131 18.20 -5.94 9.13
N GLY A 132 18.44 -6.94 9.98
CA GLY A 132 19.10 -6.80 11.28
C GLY A 132 18.08 -6.73 12.42
N GLU A 133 18.39 -5.97 13.47
CA GLU A 133 17.63 -5.88 14.71
C GLU A 133 16.38 -4.98 14.57
N VAL A 134 15.46 -5.40 13.69
CA VAL A 134 14.15 -4.77 13.47
C VAL A 134 13.02 -5.79 13.65
N THR A 135 11.82 -5.30 13.99
CA THR A 135 10.64 -6.15 14.17
C THR A 135 10.14 -6.72 12.85
N HIS A 136 10.21 -5.92 11.77
CA HIS A 136 9.78 -6.33 10.43
C HIS A 136 10.98 -6.30 9.48
N THR A 137 11.53 -7.47 9.21
CA THR A 137 12.62 -7.66 8.24
C THR A 137 12.07 -8.03 6.86
N GLY A 138 12.85 -7.75 5.82
CA GLY A 138 12.56 -8.16 4.44
C GLY A 138 12.31 -7.03 3.48
N ALA A 139 11.64 -7.34 2.37
CA ALA A 139 11.30 -6.35 1.35
C ALA A 139 10.09 -5.50 1.78
N MET A 140 10.24 -4.19 1.70
CA MET A 140 9.17 -3.22 1.98
C MET A 140 8.89 -2.37 0.73
N PRO A 141 7.64 -2.01 0.47
CA PRO A 141 7.32 -1.10 -0.63
C PRO A 141 7.91 0.29 -0.37
N LEU A 142 8.53 0.85 -1.39
CA LEU A 142 9.05 2.22 -1.36
C LEU A 142 7.98 3.19 -1.83
N LEU A 143 7.40 3.95 -0.91
CA LEU A 143 6.45 5.01 -1.22
C LEU A 143 7.17 6.24 -1.80
N PRO A 144 6.48 7.11 -2.56
CA PRO A 144 7.04 8.36 -3.03
C PRO A 144 7.62 9.20 -1.88
N ASN A 145 8.84 9.73 -2.07
CA ASN A 145 9.55 10.58 -1.10
C ASN A 145 9.80 9.93 0.28
N MET A 146 9.81 8.60 0.35
CA MET A 146 10.03 7.89 1.61
C MET A 146 11.46 8.09 2.10
N THR A 147 11.61 8.48 3.37
CA THR A 147 12.90 8.73 4.00
C THR A 147 13.34 7.57 4.90
N MET A 148 14.63 7.59 5.25
CA MET A 148 15.22 6.61 6.16
C MET A 148 14.48 6.52 7.50
N LEU A 149 14.12 7.68 8.08
CA LEU A 149 13.39 7.74 9.35
C LEU A 149 12.00 7.09 9.26
N GLN A 150 11.28 7.31 8.15
CA GLN A 150 9.94 6.74 7.94
C GLN A 150 9.99 5.21 7.83
N VAL A 151 10.97 4.68 7.10
CA VAL A 151 11.15 3.23 6.99
C VAL A 151 11.45 2.60 8.34
N LEU A 152 12.39 3.18 9.11
CA LEU A 152 12.74 2.67 10.43
C LEU A 152 11.57 2.74 11.41
N SER A 153 10.73 3.77 11.30
CA SER A 153 9.50 3.88 12.10
C SER A 153 8.48 2.78 11.76
N SER A 154 8.43 2.36 10.49
CA SER A 154 7.55 1.27 10.04
C SER A 154 8.12 -0.11 10.37
N ALA A 155 9.44 -0.28 10.26
CA ALA A 155 10.12 -1.53 10.54
C ALA A 155 10.13 -1.87 12.04
N GLY A 156 10.13 -0.86 12.92
CA GLY A 156 10.29 -1.01 14.37
C GLY A 156 11.68 -1.51 14.75
N PHE A 157 12.01 -1.46 16.03
CA PHE A 157 13.29 -1.92 16.55
C PHE A 157 13.09 -3.04 17.58
N THR A 158 13.99 -4.02 17.60
CA THR A 158 14.08 -4.96 18.69
C THR A 158 14.79 -4.31 19.89
N GLN A 159 14.75 -4.99 21.04
CA GLN A 159 15.46 -4.52 22.25
C GLN A 159 16.98 -4.52 22.09
N PHE A 160 17.52 -5.24 21.12
CA PHE A 160 18.95 -5.38 20.87
C PHE A 160 19.47 -4.40 19.81
N ALA A 161 18.60 -3.62 19.17
CA ALA A 161 18.95 -2.75 18.06
C ALA A 161 19.95 -1.66 18.45
N ASN A 162 21.06 -1.59 17.73
CA ASN A 162 22.02 -0.53 17.88
C ASN A 162 21.64 0.70 17.01
N VAL A 163 20.69 1.45 17.52
CA VAL A 163 20.08 2.59 16.80
C VAL A 163 21.04 3.77 16.53
N LYS A 164 22.27 3.71 17.06
CA LYS A 164 23.31 4.73 16.78
C LYS A 164 24.15 4.42 15.56
N ASN A 165 24.23 3.14 15.18
CA ASN A 165 25.12 2.65 14.12
C ASN A 165 24.36 2.03 12.93
N ILE A 166 23.15 2.48 12.70
CA ILE A 166 22.36 2.09 11.51
C ILE A 166 23.08 2.59 10.27
N TYR A 167 22.95 1.88 9.17
CA TYR A 167 23.47 2.33 7.89
C TYR A 167 22.60 1.87 6.71
N LEU A 168 22.70 2.63 5.64
CA LEU A 168 22.09 2.30 4.37
C LEU A 168 23.17 1.80 3.42
N LEU A 169 22.90 0.69 2.75
CA LEU A 169 23.67 0.21 1.61
C LEU A 169 22.93 0.58 0.33
N ARG A 170 23.57 1.37 -0.50
CA ARG A 170 23.07 1.79 -1.81
C ARG A 170 24.05 1.41 -2.90
N THR A 171 23.55 0.91 -4.01
CA THR A 171 24.39 0.67 -5.19
C THR A 171 24.31 1.90 -6.10
N GLU A 172 25.44 2.59 -6.26
CA GLU A 172 25.58 3.72 -7.17
C GLU A 172 26.69 3.42 -8.17
N ASN A 173 26.40 3.53 -9.45
CA ASN A 173 27.35 3.25 -10.55
C ASN A 173 28.06 1.88 -10.42
N GLY A 174 27.31 0.85 -9.99
CA GLY A 174 27.85 -0.51 -9.80
C GLY A 174 28.71 -0.70 -8.55
N LYS A 175 28.87 0.33 -7.72
CA LYS A 175 29.60 0.26 -6.45
C LYS A 175 28.63 0.40 -5.28
N GLN A 176 28.86 -0.40 -4.24
CA GLN A 176 28.10 -0.31 -3.01
C GLN A 176 28.64 0.81 -2.13
N VAL A 177 27.79 1.74 -1.76
CA VAL A 177 28.07 2.86 -0.87
C VAL A 177 27.40 2.62 0.45
N LYS A 178 28.12 2.80 1.55
CA LYS A 178 27.61 2.73 2.92
C LYS A 178 27.37 4.13 3.45
N LEU A 179 26.12 4.47 3.76
CA LEU A 179 25.69 5.76 4.31
C LEU A 179 25.30 5.57 5.78
N PRO A 180 26.01 6.20 6.72
CA PRO A 180 25.72 6.06 8.14
C PRO A 180 24.45 6.81 8.53
N PHE A 181 23.73 6.28 9.55
CA PHE A 181 22.53 6.88 10.09
C PHE A 181 22.46 6.68 11.61
N ASN A 182 22.38 7.78 12.33
CA ASN A 182 22.17 7.76 13.79
C ASN A 182 20.77 8.18 14.14
N TYR A 183 19.90 7.19 14.39
CA TYR A 183 18.49 7.43 14.69
C TYR A 183 18.29 8.41 15.85
N LYS A 184 19.07 8.26 16.95
CA LYS A 184 18.91 9.11 18.14
C LYS A 184 19.20 10.57 17.85
N GLU A 185 20.20 10.85 17.05
CA GLU A 185 20.58 12.22 16.72
C GLU A 185 19.62 12.84 15.71
N VAL A 186 19.22 12.09 14.70
CA VAL A 186 18.25 12.58 13.70
C VAL A 186 16.89 12.91 14.34
N VAL A 187 16.40 12.07 15.26
CA VAL A 187 15.13 12.33 15.98
C VAL A 187 15.22 13.56 16.89
N LYS A 188 16.40 13.87 17.43
CA LYS A 188 16.61 15.10 18.22
C LYS A 188 16.72 16.37 17.35
N GLY A 189 16.73 16.21 16.02
CA GLY A 189 16.94 17.31 15.09
C GLY A 189 18.41 17.61 14.79
N ASN A 190 19.34 16.84 15.37
CA ASN A 190 20.75 16.87 15.01
C ASN A 190 20.96 16.03 13.73
N HIS A 191 21.87 16.46 12.86
CA HIS A 191 22.22 15.73 11.63
C HIS A 191 21.02 15.41 10.71
N PRO A 192 20.16 16.40 10.37
CA PRO A 192 19.02 16.20 9.50
C PRO A 192 19.42 15.70 8.10
N GLU A 193 20.66 15.97 7.68
CA GLU A 193 21.24 15.52 6.40
C GLU A 193 21.33 13.99 6.29
N GLN A 194 21.34 13.27 7.41
CA GLN A 194 21.30 11.80 7.42
C GLN A 194 19.93 11.24 7.07
N ASN A 195 18.87 12.04 7.22
CA ASN A 195 17.52 11.60 6.88
C ASN A 195 17.27 11.68 5.36
N ILE A 196 18.00 10.90 4.63
CA ILE A 196 17.98 10.88 3.17
C ILE A 196 16.75 10.21 2.62
N MET A 197 16.35 10.58 1.41
CA MET A 197 15.35 9.87 0.63
C MET A 197 15.90 8.54 0.14
N LEU A 198 15.09 7.50 0.25
CA LEU A 198 15.44 6.16 -0.21
C LEU A 198 15.19 6.00 -1.71
N LYS A 199 15.97 5.12 -2.32
CA LYS A 199 15.84 4.72 -3.71
C LYS A 199 15.47 3.24 -3.82
N PRO A 200 14.82 2.81 -4.91
CA PRO A 200 14.57 1.38 -5.14
C PRO A 200 15.88 0.58 -5.08
N GLY A 201 15.84 -0.56 -4.40
CA GLY A 201 17.01 -1.42 -4.20
C GLY A 201 17.90 -1.07 -3.00
N ASP A 202 17.59 0.00 -2.27
CA ASP A 202 18.29 0.33 -1.03
C ASP A 202 18.11 -0.74 0.03
N THR A 203 19.16 -1.01 0.81
CA THR A 203 19.13 -1.93 1.95
C THR A 203 19.45 -1.19 3.23
N VAL A 204 18.50 -1.15 4.15
CA VAL A 204 18.66 -0.58 5.50
C VAL A 204 19.11 -1.69 6.43
N VAL A 205 20.24 -1.47 7.11
CA VAL A 205 20.80 -2.44 8.07
C VAL A 205 20.81 -1.83 9.47
N VAL A 206 20.17 -2.54 10.40
CA VAL A 206 20.12 -2.18 11.82
C VAL A 206 20.95 -3.21 12.60
N PRO A 207 22.16 -2.88 13.06
CA PRO A 207 23.01 -3.80 13.82
C PRO A 207 22.47 -4.06 15.20
#